data_073ad76c746b894ee38654ece83efa57
#
_entry.id   073ad76c746b894ee38654ece83efa57
#
_cell.length_a   1.000
_cell.length_b   1.000
_cell.length_c   1.000
_cell.angle_alpha   90.00
_cell.angle_beta   90.00
_cell.angle_gamma   90.00
#
_symmetry.space_group_name_H-M   'P 1'
#
loop_
_entity.id
_entity.type
_entity.pdbx_description
1 polymer ?
#
loop_
_entity_poly.entity_id
_entity_poly.type
_entity_poly.pdbx_seq_one_letter_code
_entity_poly.pdbx_strand_id
1 'polypeptide(L)'
;MKKITVVVDMQNDFVRGSLENRDAVYIIPSIIEEISKSDVVIYTRDTHGDNYFETQEGKNLPIQHCIENTWGWEIVDELNPQNLIIACVLVGKPFYIVNKPTFGCVDIWKNDFFTKLVNENEQNVEITFCGTCTDICVISNAMIVKSLYPEIVVNVKEDACAGVTRMKHNEALDVMRSCQINVI
;
A
#
# COMPACT_ATOMS: atom_id res chain seq x y z
N MET A 1 5.88 -13.68 16.00
CA MET A 1 4.80 -12.88 15.38
C MET A 1 5.12 -12.77 13.90
N LYS A 2 4.20 -13.19 13.04
CA LYS A 2 4.39 -13.13 11.58
C LYS A 2 4.21 -11.70 11.11
N LYS A 3 5.21 -11.17 10.41
CA LYS A 3 5.24 -9.78 9.94
C LYS A 3 4.86 -9.70 8.47
N ILE A 4 3.82 -8.96 8.16
CA ILE A 4 3.34 -8.71 6.80
C ILE A 4 3.51 -7.22 6.51
N THR A 5 4.25 -6.87 5.46
CA THR A 5 4.30 -5.49 4.98
C THR A 5 3.43 -5.33 3.75
N VAL A 6 2.58 -4.32 3.78
CA VAL A 6 1.73 -3.90 2.66
C VAL A 6 2.30 -2.62 2.07
N VAL A 7 2.85 -2.72 0.87
CA VAL A 7 3.37 -1.58 0.11
C VAL A 7 2.26 -1.07 -0.80
N VAL A 8 1.70 0.08 -0.44
CA VAL A 8 0.52 0.64 -1.09
C VAL A 8 0.92 1.55 -2.24
N ASP A 9 0.52 1.17 -3.45
CA ASP A 9 0.48 1.99 -4.67
C ASP A 9 1.78 2.77 -4.98
N MET A 10 2.93 2.18 -4.71
CA MET A 10 4.23 2.78 -5.06
C MET A 10 4.52 2.61 -6.57
N GLN A 11 3.64 3.22 -7.39
CA GLN A 11 3.64 3.15 -8.84
C GLN A 11 4.26 4.41 -9.47
N ASN A 12 4.72 4.29 -10.72
CA ASN A 12 5.41 5.39 -11.40
C ASN A 12 4.56 6.65 -11.49
N ASP A 13 3.23 6.53 -11.74
CA ASP A 13 2.36 7.70 -11.84
C ASP A 13 2.25 8.49 -10.54
N PHE A 14 2.31 7.82 -9.38
CA PHE A 14 2.26 8.48 -8.09
C PHE A 14 3.62 9.00 -7.61
N VAL A 15 4.72 8.41 -8.08
CA VAL A 15 6.06 8.79 -7.60
C VAL A 15 6.74 9.79 -8.53
N ARG A 16 6.52 9.69 -9.87
CA ARG A 16 7.24 10.49 -10.89
C ARG A 16 6.38 10.83 -12.12
N GLY A 17 5.13 10.39 -12.17
CA GLY A 17 4.27 10.47 -13.35
C GLY A 17 3.13 11.48 -13.21
N SER A 18 1.96 11.13 -13.76
CA SER A 18 0.83 12.05 -13.95
C SER A 18 0.24 12.62 -12.64
N LEU A 19 0.36 11.90 -11.54
CA LEU A 19 -0.07 12.31 -10.20
C LEU A 19 1.11 12.36 -9.21
N GLU A 20 2.25 12.87 -9.65
CA GLU A 20 3.48 12.92 -8.86
C GLU A 20 3.24 13.48 -7.45
N ASN A 21 3.53 12.66 -6.46
CA ASN A 21 3.68 13.07 -5.07
C ASN A 21 5.19 13.24 -4.77
N ARG A 22 5.64 14.48 -4.63
CA ARG A 22 7.05 14.80 -4.46
C ARG A 22 7.70 14.15 -3.23
N ASP A 23 6.91 13.87 -2.21
CA ASP A 23 7.42 13.22 -0.99
C ASP A 23 7.54 11.70 -1.16
N ALA A 24 6.88 11.09 -2.16
CA ALA A 24 6.87 9.65 -2.35
C ALA A 24 8.24 9.05 -2.70
N VAL A 25 9.11 9.81 -3.35
CA VAL A 25 10.48 9.34 -3.65
C VAL A 25 11.33 9.21 -2.38
N TYR A 26 11.09 10.06 -1.39
CA TYR A 26 11.89 10.10 -0.16
C TYR A 26 11.54 8.99 0.83
N ILE A 27 10.37 8.37 0.71
CA ILE A 27 9.96 7.26 1.59
C ILE A 27 10.48 5.90 1.11
N ILE A 28 11.00 5.79 -0.12
CA ILE A 28 11.48 4.53 -0.72
C ILE A 28 12.51 3.82 0.18
N PRO A 29 13.54 4.48 0.74
CA PRO A 29 14.49 3.80 1.62
C PRO A 29 13.84 3.20 2.88
N SER A 30 12.89 3.90 3.51
CA SER A 30 12.17 3.42 4.69
C SER A 30 11.25 2.24 4.34
N ILE A 31 10.65 2.22 3.14
CA ILE A 31 9.89 1.07 2.64
C ILE A 31 10.81 -0.15 2.45
N ILE A 32 11.99 0.02 1.85
CA ILE A 32 12.96 -1.07 1.66
C ILE A 32 13.40 -1.63 3.02
N GLU A 33 13.66 -0.77 3.99
CA GLU A 33 13.99 -1.18 5.35
C GLU A 33 12.86 -2.01 5.98
N GLU A 34 11.59 -1.57 5.83
CA GLU A 34 10.44 -2.30 6.37
C GLU A 34 10.24 -3.66 5.66
N ILE A 35 10.38 -3.72 4.34
CA ILE A 35 10.38 -4.97 3.55
C ILE A 35 11.45 -5.93 4.08
N SER A 36 12.62 -5.43 4.42
CA SER A 36 13.73 -6.28 4.90
C SER A 36 13.40 -7.00 6.22
N LYS A 37 12.51 -6.45 7.04
CA LYS A 37 12.07 -6.97 8.34
C LYS A 37 10.86 -7.92 8.24
N SER A 38 10.23 -8.00 7.06
CA SER A 38 8.97 -8.72 6.85
C SER A 38 9.20 -10.20 6.54
N ASP A 39 8.20 -11.02 6.90
CA ASP A 39 8.11 -12.42 6.48
C ASP A 39 7.35 -12.57 5.16
N VAL A 40 6.41 -11.66 4.88
CA VAL A 40 5.59 -11.62 3.65
C VAL A 40 5.43 -10.19 3.20
N VAL A 41 5.46 -9.94 1.89
CA VAL A 41 5.22 -8.61 1.31
C VAL A 41 4.04 -8.66 0.35
N ILE A 42 3.11 -7.71 0.50
CA ILE A 42 1.98 -7.52 -0.40
C ILE A 42 2.10 -6.13 -1.02
N TYR A 43 2.16 -6.07 -2.34
CA TYR A 43 2.10 -4.83 -3.09
C TYR A 43 0.68 -4.62 -3.59
N THR A 44 0.12 -3.44 -3.38
CA THR A 44 -1.09 -3.05 -4.10
C THR A 44 -0.73 -2.18 -5.29
N ARG A 45 -1.51 -2.29 -6.36
CA ARG A 45 -1.45 -1.38 -7.50
C ARG A 45 -2.84 -0.83 -7.77
N ASP A 46 -2.97 0.47 -7.74
CA ASP A 46 -4.13 1.14 -8.28
C ASP A 46 -4.24 0.83 -9.77
N THR A 47 -5.42 0.47 -10.26
CA THR A 47 -5.55 -0.09 -11.61
C THR A 47 -6.81 0.40 -12.28
N HIS A 48 -6.65 1.17 -13.34
CA HIS A 48 -7.73 1.71 -14.14
C HIS A 48 -7.68 1.19 -15.58
N GLY A 49 -8.84 1.12 -16.20
CA GLY A 49 -8.97 0.81 -17.62
C GLY A 49 -8.99 2.07 -18.51
N ASP A 50 -8.98 1.86 -19.82
CA ASP A 50 -9.04 2.93 -20.83
C ASP A 50 -10.27 3.84 -20.69
N ASN A 51 -11.34 3.33 -20.06
CA ASN A 51 -12.58 4.07 -19.80
C ASN A 51 -12.52 4.94 -18.53
N TYR A 52 -11.34 5.24 -18.00
CA TYR A 52 -11.15 6.01 -16.75
C TYR A 52 -12.02 7.28 -16.69
N PHE A 53 -12.07 8.08 -17.74
CA PHE A 53 -12.87 9.32 -17.77
C PHE A 53 -14.39 9.11 -17.69
N GLU A 54 -14.87 7.89 -17.94
CA GLU A 54 -16.28 7.55 -17.82
C GLU A 54 -16.66 7.18 -16.36
N THR A 55 -15.67 6.87 -15.53
CA THR A 55 -15.87 6.50 -14.13
C THR A 55 -16.23 7.71 -13.25
N GLN A 56 -16.75 7.47 -12.05
CA GLN A 56 -17.00 8.51 -11.07
C GLN A 56 -15.69 9.19 -10.62
N GLU A 57 -14.63 8.40 -10.49
CA GLU A 57 -13.31 8.91 -10.12
C GLU A 57 -12.75 9.81 -11.21
N GLY A 58 -12.77 9.37 -12.47
CA GLY A 58 -12.28 10.15 -13.59
C GLY A 58 -13.05 11.46 -13.84
N LYS A 59 -14.33 11.52 -13.41
CA LYS A 59 -15.11 12.77 -13.43
C LYS A 59 -14.69 13.75 -12.35
N ASN A 60 -14.29 13.24 -11.17
CA ASN A 60 -13.84 14.07 -10.05
C ASN A 60 -12.36 14.46 -10.16
N LEU A 61 -11.53 13.58 -10.71
CA LEU A 61 -10.10 13.77 -10.95
C LEU A 61 -9.78 13.48 -12.42
N PRO A 62 -9.93 14.47 -13.34
CA PRO A 62 -9.78 14.25 -14.76
C PRO A 62 -8.31 14.17 -15.21
N ILE A 63 -7.53 13.35 -14.52
CA ILE A 63 -6.11 13.06 -14.82
C ILE A 63 -5.96 11.55 -14.91
N GLN A 64 -5.76 11.03 -16.11
CA GLN A 64 -5.49 9.61 -16.28
C GLN A 64 -4.21 9.21 -15.54
N HIS A 65 -4.30 8.14 -14.78
CA HIS A 65 -3.18 7.56 -14.03
C HIS A 65 -3.40 6.06 -13.87
N CYS A 66 -2.34 5.35 -13.64
CA CYS A 66 -2.33 3.92 -13.35
C CYS A 66 -3.20 3.10 -14.32
N ILE A 67 -3.20 3.48 -15.61
CA ILE A 67 -3.88 2.70 -16.65
C ILE A 67 -3.15 1.38 -16.84
N GLU A 68 -3.89 0.29 -16.77
CA GLU A 68 -3.34 -1.07 -16.80
C GLU A 68 -2.39 -1.29 -17.99
N ASN A 69 -1.27 -1.94 -17.75
CA ASN A 69 -0.21 -2.21 -18.72
C ASN A 69 0.54 -0.97 -19.25
N THR A 70 0.42 0.20 -18.62
CA THR A 70 1.25 1.37 -18.92
C THR A 70 2.44 1.47 -17.98
N TRP A 71 3.44 2.27 -18.36
CA TRP A 71 4.57 2.57 -17.47
C TRP A 71 4.12 3.20 -16.15
N GLY A 72 3.11 4.07 -16.17
CA GLY A 72 2.57 4.72 -14.98
C GLY A 72 1.99 3.75 -13.95
N TRP A 73 1.42 2.63 -14.41
CA TRP A 73 0.87 1.58 -13.59
C TRP A 73 1.92 0.67 -12.93
N GLU A 74 3.13 0.58 -13.50
CA GLU A 74 4.16 -0.28 -12.94
C GLU A 74 4.68 0.23 -11.59
N ILE A 75 5.06 -0.70 -10.71
CA ILE A 75 5.76 -0.38 -9.46
C ILE A 75 7.11 0.25 -9.80
N VAL A 76 7.50 1.29 -9.07
CA VAL A 76 8.79 1.96 -9.27
C VAL A 76 9.95 0.96 -9.18
N ASP A 77 10.97 1.15 -10.01
CA ASP A 77 12.09 0.22 -10.16
C ASP A 77 12.79 -0.11 -8.84
N GLU A 78 12.91 0.85 -7.93
CA GLU A 78 13.57 0.69 -6.64
C GLU A 78 12.80 -0.27 -5.70
N LEU A 79 11.48 -0.42 -5.89
CA LEU A 79 10.62 -1.30 -5.11
C LEU A 79 10.13 -2.51 -5.90
N ASN A 80 10.50 -2.62 -7.19
CA ASN A 80 10.12 -3.76 -8.01
C ASN A 80 10.66 -5.06 -7.37
N PRO A 81 9.80 -6.08 -7.14
CA PRO A 81 10.21 -7.29 -6.46
C PRO A 81 11.41 -8.00 -7.08
N GLN A 82 11.54 -7.99 -8.41
CA GLN A 82 12.69 -8.61 -9.09
C GLN A 82 13.98 -7.88 -8.76
N ASN A 83 13.97 -6.56 -8.74
CA ASN A 83 15.15 -5.76 -8.38
C ASN A 83 15.52 -5.95 -6.90
N LEU A 84 14.52 -6.05 -6.01
CA LEU A 84 14.74 -6.32 -4.59
C LEU A 84 15.26 -7.75 -4.32
N ILE A 85 14.92 -8.74 -5.16
CA ILE A 85 15.53 -10.07 -5.11
C ILE A 85 17.01 -9.98 -5.50
N ILE A 86 17.33 -9.27 -6.58
CA ILE A 86 18.72 -9.05 -7.03
C ILE A 86 19.54 -8.33 -5.95
N ALA A 87 18.93 -7.35 -5.29
CA ALA A 87 19.53 -6.61 -4.17
C ALA A 87 19.54 -7.38 -2.83
N CYS A 88 19.15 -8.66 -2.82
CA CYS A 88 19.09 -9.53 -1.63
C CYS A 88 18.13 -9.07 -0.52
N VAL A 89 17.17 -8.23 -0.81
CA VAL A 89 16.15 -7.76 0.18
C VAL A 89 14.99 -8.74 0.30
N LEU A 90 14.52 -9.29 -0.84
CA LEU A 90 13.38 -10.24 -0.91
C LEU A 90 13.78 -11.70 -1.08
N VAL A 91 15.05 -12.06 -0.93
CA VAL A 91 15.49 -13.46 -1.11
C VAL A 91 14.77 -14.38 -0.13
N GLY A 92 14.09 -15.39 -0.67
CA GLY A 92 13.36 -16.40 0.12
C GLY A 92 12.08 -15.91 0.79
N LYS A 93 11.67 -14.67 0.56
CA LYS A 93 10.42 -14.12 1.10
C LYS A 93 9.30 -14.21 0.06
N PRO A 94 8.12 -14.74 0.41
CA PRO A 94 6.97 -14.67 -0.47
C PRO A 94 6.51 -13.22 -0.63
N PHE A 95 6.19 -12.85 -1.87
CA PHE A 95 5.56 -11.58 -2.18
C PHE A 95 4.38 -11.78 -3.13
N TYR A 96 3.43 -10.85 -3.07
CA TYR A 96 2.22 -10.85 -3.88
C TYR A 96 1.97 -9.46 -4.42
N ILE A 97 1.51 -9.37 -5.66
CA ILE A 97 1.08 -8.12 -6.28
C ILE A 97 -0.41 -8.24 -6.54
N VAL A 98 -1.20 -7.30 -6.04
CA VAL A 98 -2.65 -7.29 -6.16
C VAL A 98 -3.12 -5.96 -6.76
N ASN A 99 -3.93 -6.06 -7.79
CA ASN A 99 -4.53 -4.91 -8.44
C ASN A 99 -5.84 -4.54 -7.75
N LYS A 100 -6.09 -3.26 -7.58
CA LYS A 100 -7.32 -2.74 -6.97
C LYS A 100 -7.92 -1.62 -7.84
N PRO A 101 -9.23 -1.64 -8.08
CA PRO A 101 -9.92 -0.61 -8.87
C PRO A 101 -10.45 0.54 -8.03
N THR A 102 -10.11 0.60 -6.74
CA THR A 102 -10.65 1.54 -5.75
C THR A 102 -9.60 1.87 -4.70
N PHE A 103 -9.75 2.99 -3.99
CA PHE A 103 -8.78 3.43 -2.97
C PHE A 103 -8.53 2.36 -1.90
N GLY A 104 -9.59 1.79 -1.31
CA GLY A 104 -9.52 0.63 -0.43
C GLY A 104 -10.32 -0.51 -1.03
N CYS A 105 -9.75 -1.72 -1.09
CA CYS A 105 -10.37 -2.86 -1.76
C CYS A 105 -10.65 -4.00 -0.77
N VAL A 106 -11.91 -4.18 -0.41
CA VAL A 106 -12.36 -5.22 0.54
C VAL A 106 -12.03 -6.62 0.02
N ASP A 107 -12.15 -6.85 -1.29
CA ASP A 107 -11.97 -8.17 -1.90
C ASP A 107 -10.54 -8.69 -1.74
N ILE A 108 -9.54 -7.80 -1.71
CA ILE A 108 -8.15 -8.16 -1.43
C ILE A 108 -8.04 -8.77 -0.02
N TRP A 109 -8.67 -8.14 0.96
CA TRP A 109 -8.52 -8.50 2.37
C TRP A 109 -9.48 -9.61 2.83
N LYS A 110 -10.48 -9.95 2.02
CA LYS A 110 -11.43 -11.05 2.25
C LYS A 110 -11.15 -12.29 1.41
N ASN A 111 -10.17 -12.28 0.52
CA ASN A 111 -9.88 -13.45 -0.28
C ASN A 111 -9.36 -14.61 0.59
N ASP A 112 -9.50 -15.83 0.10
CA ASP A 112 -9.12 -17.05 0.82
C ASP A 112 -7.63 -17.04 1.22
N PHE A 113 -6.77 -16.50 0.37
CA PHE A 113 -5.34 -16.41 0.64
C PHE A 113 -5.05 -15.54 1.87
N PHE A 114 -5.56 -14.30 1.90
CA PHE A 114 -5.29 -13.39 3.01
C PHE A 114 -5.97 -13.86 4.30
N THR A 115 -7.21 -14.32 4.19
CA THR A 115 -7.95 -14.89 5.31
C THR A 115 -7.21 -16.07 5.94
N LYS A 116 -6.68 -16.98 5.10
CA LYS A 116 -5.86 -18.10 5.56
C LYS A 116 -4.55 -17.63 6.21
N LEU A 117 -3.87 -16.67 5.61
CA LEU A 117 -2.62 -16.09 6.12
C LEU A 117 -2.81 -15.50 7.52
N VAL A 118 -3.94 -14.84 7.77
CA VAL A 118 -4.28 -14.26 9.07
C VAL A 118 -4.74 -15.36 10.04
N ASN A 119 -5.69 -16.22 9.66
CA ASN A 119 -6.31 -17.20 10.54
C ASN A 119 -5.34 -18.29 11.00
N GLU A 120 -4.42 -18.76 10.14
CA GLU A 120 -3.39 -19.73 10.54
C GLU A 120 -2.42 -19.19 11.59
N ASN A 121 -2.39 -17.88 11.79
CA ASN A 121 -1.52 -17.20 12.71
C ASN A 121 -2.30 -16.34 13.73
N GLU A 122 -3.59 -16.64 13.96
CA GLU A 122 -4.45 -15.88 14.89
C GLU A 122 -3.71 -15.48 16.17
N GLN A 123 -3.83 -14.22 16.58
CA GLN A 123 -3.14 -13.59 17.72
C GLN A 123 -1.62 -13.40 17.56
N ASN A 124 -1.02 -13.77 16.41
CA ASN A 124 0.42 -13.63 16.23
C ASN A 124 0.79 -13.03 14.85
N VAL A 125 -0.08 -12.18 14.30
CA VAL A 125 0.13 -11.46 13.04
C VAL A 125 0.26 -9.97 13.32
N GLU A 126 1.23 -9.36 12.69
CA GLU A 126 1.44 -7.91 12.63
C GLU A 126 1.44 -7.49 11.16
N ILE A 127 0.61 -6.51 10.82
CA ILE A 127 0.52 -5.97 9.47
C ILE A 127 0.94 -4.51 9.49
N THR A 128 1.97 -4.17 8.72
CA THR A 128 2.46 -2.79 8.58
C THR A 128 2.15 -2.26 7.20
N PHE A 129 1.42 -1.17 7.12
CA PHE A 129 1.15 -0.42 5.90
C PHE A 129 2.20 0.67 5.69
N CYS A 130 2.65 0.80 4.44
CA CYS A 130 3.51 1.87 3.96
C CYS A 130 3.14 2.24 2.51
N GLY A 131 3.64 3.36 1.99
CA GLY A 131 3.40 3.79 0.61
C GLY A 131 2.58 5.07 0.47
N THR A 132 1.79 5.21 -0.61
CA THR A 132 1.10 6.47 -0.97
C THR A 132 -0.34 6.22 -1.46
N CYS A 133 -1.28 7.19 -1.30
CA CYS A 133 -1.16 8.34 -0.41
C CYS A 133 -1.66 7.96 0.99
N THR A 134 -1.00 8.47 2.03
CA THR A 134 -1.36 8.22 3.44
C THR A 134 -2.84 8.50 3.71
N ASP A 135 -3.33 9.62 3.18
CA ASP A 135 -4.68 10.17 3.37
C ASP A 135 -5.73 9.60 2.40
N ILE A 136 -5.35 8.67 1.51
CA ILE A 136 -6.27 8.07 0.54
C ILE A 136 -6.16 6.54 0.62
N CYS A 137 -5.25 5.93 -0.15
CA CYS A 137 -5.18 4.48 -0.30
C CYS A 137 -4.64 3.78 0.96
N VAL A 138 -3.66 4.37 1.64
CA VAL A 138 -3.07 3.77 2.86
C VAL A 138 -4.11 3.68 3.97
N ILE A 139 -4.72 4.81 4.35
CA ILE A 139 -5.75 4.84 5.41
C ILE A 139 -6.93 3.95 5.05
N SER A 140 -7.41 3.99 3.79
CA SER A 140 -8.56 3.20 3.35
C SER A 140 -8.32 1.69 3.55
N ASN A 141 -7.17 1.18 3.13
CA ASN A 141 -6.84 -0.24 3.28
C ASN A 141 -6.56 -0.62 4.73
N ALA A 142 -5.84 0.21 5.49
CA ALA A 142 -5.56 -0.03 6.91
C ALA A 142 -6.85 -0.11 7.73
N MET A 143 -7.82 0.78 7.47
CA MET A 143 -9.13 0.78 8.13
C MET A 143 -9.98 -0.44 7.78
N ILE A 144 -9.95 -0.89 6.51
CA ILE A 144 -10.63 -2.11 6.08
C ILE A 144 -10.05 -3.32 6.82
N VAL A 145 -8.73 -3.45 6.85
CA VAL A 145 -8.07 -4.57 7.54
C VAL A 145 -8.38 -4.53 9.04
N LYS A 146 -8.29 -3.37 9.69
CA LYS A 146 -8.64 -3.22 11.11
C LYS A 146 -10.10 -3.59 11.40
N SER A 147 -11.01 -3.28 10.47
CA SER A 147 -12.43 -3.61 10.62
C SER A 147 -12.73 -5.10 10.40
N LEU A 148 -12.03 -5.75 9.48
CA LEU A 148 -12.20 -7.17 9.19
C LEU A 148 -11.52 -8.08 10.22
N TYR A 149 -10.41 -7.64 10.77
CA TYR A 149 -9.55 -8.40 11.69
C TYR A 149 -9.21 -7.55 12.92
N PRO A 150 -10.18 -7.28 13.81
CA PRO A 150 -10.01 -6.32 14.92
C PRO A 150 -8.94 -6.74 15.93
N GLU A 151 -8.64 -8.02 16.03
CA GLU A 151 -7.71 -8.56 17.04
C GLU A 151 -6.23 -8.58 16.57
N ILE A 152 -5.97 -8.39 15.28
CA ILE A 152 -4.59 -8.34 14.79
C ILE A 152 -3.96 -6.96 15.03
N VAL A 153 -2.63 -6.96 15.13
CA VAL A 153 -1.87 -5.70 15.20
C VAL A 153 -1.77 -5.07 13.82
N VAL A 154 -2.36 -3.88 13.66
CA VAL A 154 -2.27 -3.08 12.44
C VAL A 154 -1.44 -1.85 12.71
N ASN A 155 -0.39 -1.68 11.93
CA ASN A 155 0.54 -0.56 11.99
C ASN A 155 0.51 0.23 10.69
N VAL A 156 0.81 1.52 10.78
CA VAL A 156 1.20 2.37 9.66
C VAL A 156 2.56 2.97 9.98
N LYS A 157 3.51 2.78 9.09
CA LYS A 157 4.88 3.28 9.23
C LYS A 157 4.94 4.73 8.76
N GLU A 158 5.00 5.70 9.71
CA GLU A 158 4.88 7.13 9.41
C GLU A 158 5.93 7.61 8.40
N ASP A 159 7.20 7.28 8.61
CA ASP A 159 8.32 7.70 7.77
C ASP A 159 8.44 6.90 6.44
N ALA A 160 7.62 5.87 6.27
CA ALA A 160 7.46 5.10 5.04
C ALA A 160 6.14 5.41 4.32
N CYS A 161 5.44 6.49 4.68
CA CYS A 161 4.21 6.94 4.04
C CYS A 161 4.32 8.40 3.57
N ALA A 162 3.69 8.69 2.42
CA ALA A 162 3.57 10.04 1.89
C ALA A 162 2.11 10.38 1.59
N GLY A 163 1.59 11.49 2.11
CA GLY A 163 0.25 12.00 1.81
C GLY A 163 0.25 12.98 0.64
N VAL A 164 -0.93 13.35 0.15
CA VAL A 164 -1.06 14.37 -0.91
C VAL A 164 -0.43 15.71 -0.47
N THR A 165 -0.51 16.01 0.81
CA THR A 165 0.22 17.11 1.46
C THR A 165 0.67 16.68 2.84
N ARG A 166 1.70 17.34 3.39
CA ARG A 166 2.16 17.06 4.77
C ARG A 166 1.04 17.23 5.81
N MET A 167 0.16 18.20 5.62
CA MET A 167 -0.98 18.41 6.49
C MET A 167 -1.94 17.20 6.45
N LYS A 168 -2.37 16.78 5.27
CA LYS A 168 -3.26 15.63 5.10
C LYS A 168 -2.64 14.31 5.56
N HIS A 169 -1.34 14.14 5.37
CA HIS A 169 -0.61 13.03 5.93
C HIS A 169 -0.77 12.95 7.46
N ASN A 170 -0.51 14.06 8.17
CA ASN A 170 -0.63 14.11 9.62
C ASN A 170 -2.09 13.90 10.10
N GLU A 171 -3.06 14.52 9.43
CA GLU A 171 -4.49 14.33 9.72
C GLU A 171 -4.91 12.86 9.57
N ALA A 172 -4.46 12.18 8.52
CA ALA A 172 -4.75 10.77 8.31
C ALA A 172 -4.13 9.88 9.41
N LEU A 173 -2.89 10.17 9.82
CA LEU A 173 -2.24 9.46 10.92
C LEU A 173 -3.01 9.65 12.23
N ASP A 174 -3.51 10.85 12.51
CA ASP A 174 -4.32 11.12 13.72
C ASP A 174 -5.66 10.38 13.71
N VAL A 175 -6.32 10.29 12.55
CA VAL A 175 -7.52 9.47 12.38
C VAL A 175 -7.21 7.99 12.64
N MET A 176 -6.11 7.47 12.07
CA MET A 176 -5.72 6.08 12.25
C MET A 176 -5.40 5.77 13.72
N ARG A 177 -4.70 6.66 14.44
CA ARG A 177 -4.48 6.52 15.89
C ARG A 177 -5.80 6.42 16.66
N SER A 178 -6.78 7.27 16.32
CA SER A 178 -8.13 7.26 16.95
C SER A 178 -8.87 5.93 16.69
N CYS A 179 -8.57 5.26 15.57
CA CYS A 179 -9.14 3.97 15.19
C CYS A 179 -8.30 2.76 15.67
N GLN A 180 -7.38 2.96 16.61
CA GLN A 180 -6.54 1.90 17.19
C GLN A 180 -5.59 1.24 16.17
N ILE A 181 -5.18 1.97 15.15
CA ILE A 181 -4.07 1.61 14.27
C ILE A 181 -2.83 2.27 14.83
N ASN A 182 -1.77 1.49 15.04
CA ASN A 182 -0.52 2.02 15.57
C ASN A 182 0.21 2.82 14.49
N VAL A 183 0.63 4.01 14.82
CA VAL A 183 1.52 4.82 13.99
C VAL A 183 2.92 4.69 14.57
N ILE A 184 3.84 4.11 13.81
CA ILE A 184 5.20 3.75 14.23
C ILE A 184 6.26 4.42 13.36
#